data_4de8a1c802f08b3aceee5b674ff02eb2
#
_entry.id   4de8a1c802f08b3aceee5b674ff02eb2
#
_cell.length_a   1.000
_cell.length_b   1.000
_cell.length_c   1.000
_cell.angle_alpha   90.00
_cell.angle_beta   90.00
_cell.angle_gamma   90.00
#
_symmetry.space_group_name_H-M   'P 1'
#
loop_
_entity.id
_entity.type
_entity.pdbx_description
1 polymer ?
#
loop_
_entity_poly.entity_id
_entity_poly.type
_entity_poly.pdbx_seq_one_letter_code
_entity_poly.pdbx_strand_id
1 'polypeptide(L)'
;MTEPLRTAGLAGTTAIVTGASRGFGRAIAAALAAAGAEVVGVARTRSGLDEARDEMGDAFLPVVADVADPATAQRLIDAYRPQTLVLGAGAAPQMSPIQDQSWHSFSQNWNVDVAQAFHWTRHALRRPLAPGSSVIVMSSGAAVAGSPLSGGYAGAKATVRFIAGYAAGESQRAGLGIRFVSVLPRLTPATDLGAKAVAAYAERQGVDVEAFVRAAGPALSPQQVGRSVLALALGEPGEGDAYLLTSTGLSAVA
;
A
#
# COMPACT_ATOMS: atom_id res chain seq x y z
N MET A 1 -13.86 12.71 32.97
CA MET A 1 -12.79 11.71 33.10
C MET A 1 -12.08 11.67 31.74
N THR A 2 -10.95 12.34 31.64
CA THR A 2 -10.09 12.34 30.45
C THR A 2 -9.37 11.00 30.38
N GLU A 3 -9.67 10.20 29.34
CA GLU A 3 -8.86 9.01 29.06
C GLU A 3 -7.40 9.42 28.89
N PRO A 4 -6.45 8.65 29.46
CA PRO A 4 -5.05 8.94 29.26
C PRO A 4 -4.71 8.77 27.78
N LEU A 5 -4.07 9.77 27.19
CA LEU A 5 -3.39 9.71 25.89
C LEU A 5 -2.58 8.40 25.86
N ARG A 6 -3.04 7.42 25.08
CA ARG A 6 -2.30 6.19 24.82
C ARG A 6 -0.96 6.63 24.22
N THR A 7 0.13 6.45 24.95
CA THR A 7 1.47 6.31 24.37
C THR A 7 1.47 5.04 23.55
N ALA A 8 0.85 5.09 22.39
CA ALA A 8 0.46 3.91 21.66
C ALA A 8 1.55 3.51 20.69
N GLY A 9 2.45 2.65 21.16
CA GLY A 9 3.05 1.69 20.28
C GLY A 9 2.01 0.67 19.80
N LEU A 10 2.37 -0.13 18.81
CA LEU A 10 1.52 -1.23 18.32
C LEU A 10 1.77 -2.55 19.08
N ALA A 11 2.35 -2.48 20.26
CA ALA A 11 2.66 -3.65 21.08
C ALA A 11 1.39 -4.50 21.38
N GLY A 12 1.49 -5.81 21.17
CA GLY A 12 0.36 -6.73 21.33
C GLY A 12 -0.67 -6.67 20.21
N THR A 13 -0.38 -5.98 19.11
CA THR A 13 -1.24 -5.95 17.92
C THR A 13 -0.64 -6.76 16.77
N THR A 14 -1.49 -7.24 15.87
CA THR A 14 -1.06 -7.91 14.65
C THR A 14 -1.29 -6.99 13.45
N ALA A 15 -0.29 -6.91 12.57
CA ALA A 15 -0.40 -6.26 11.27
C ALA A 15 -0.22 -7.27 10.13
N ILE A 16 -1.03 -7.18 9.09
CA ILE A 16 -0.78 -7.90 7.83
C ILE A 16 -0.30 -6.88 6.80
N VAL A 17 0.85 -7.16 6.16
CA VAL A 17 1.40 -6.32 5.08
C VAL A 17 1.57 -7.17 3.83
N THR A 18 0.79 -6.88 2.80
CA THR A 18 0.96 -7.52 1.49
C THR A 18 2.02 -6.79 0.67
N GLY A 19 2.81 -7.53 -0.13
CA GLY A 19 3.96 -6.98 -0.85
C GLY A 19 5.17 -6.69 0.05
N ALA A 20 5.28 -7.37 1.20
CA ALA A 20 6.28 -7.11 2.23
C ALA A 20 7.72 -7.53 1.87
N SER A 21 7.94 -8.19 0.73
CA SER A 21 9.26 -8.72 0.36
C SER A 21 10.27 -7.66 -0.09
N ARG A 22 9.84 -6.45 -0.50
CA ARG A 22 10.72 -5.39 -0.99
C ARG A 22 10.04 -4.01 -1.00
N GLY A 23 10.84 -2.98 -1.28
CA GLY A 23 10.36 -1.62 -1.53
C GLY A 23 9.52 -1.03 -0.41
N PHE A 24 8.40 -0.41 -0.76
CA PHE A 24 7.52 0.23 0.23
C PHE A 24 6.91 -0.77 1.21
N GLY A 25 6.47 -1.94 0.73
CA GLY A 25 5.88 -2.96 1.60
C GLY A 25 6.83 -3.45 2.69
N ARG A 26 8.12 -3.68 2.34
CA ARG A 26 9.16 -4.05 3.32
C ARG A 26 9.42 -2.93 4.33
N ALA A 27 9.54 -1.69 3.87
CA ALA A 27 9.74 -0.54 4.75
C ALA A 27 8.55 -0.27 5.69
N ILE A 28 7.32 -0.52 5.22
CA ILE A 28 6.11 -0.45 6.05
C ILE A 28 6.14 -1.55 7.10
N ALA A 29 6.44 -2.79 6.70
CA ALA A 29 6.55 -3.91 7.63
C ALA A 29 7.59 -3.63 8.72
N ALA A 30 8.76 -3.13 8.35
CA ALA A 30 9.83 -2.75 9.29
C ALA A 30 9.39 -1.65 10.26
N ALA A 31 8.68 -0.62 9.78
CA ALA A 31 8.18 0.46 10.64
C ALA A 31 7.13 -0.03 11.66
N LEU A 32 6.21 -0.91 11.22
CA LEU A 32 5.20 -1.50 12.11
C LEU A 32 5.81 -2.46 13.13
N ALA A 33 6.77 -3.29 12.72
CA ALA A 33 7.51 -4.19 13.61
C ALA A 33 8.32 -3.40 14.67
N ALA A 34 9.03 -2.34 14.25
CA ALA A 34 9.76 -1.45 15.16
C ALA A 34 8.85 -0.73 16.16
N ALA A 35 7.56 -0.52 15.82
CA ALA A 35 6.55 0.04 16.73
C ALA A 35 5.91 -1.03 17.64
N GLY A 36 6.34 -2.29 17.57
CA GLY A 36 5.94 -3.39 18.45
C GLY A 36 4.83 -4.28 17.91
N ALA A 37 4.40 -4.13 16.66
CA ALA A 37 3.43 -5.05 16.05
C ALA A 37 4.07 -6.38 15.67
N GLU A 38 3.30 -7.49 15.78
CA GLU A 38 3.60 -8.73 15.07
C GLU A 38 3.18 -8.60 13.62
N VAL A 39 4.13 -8.67 12.69
CA VAL A 39 3.88 -8.41 11.26
C VAL A 39 3.82 -9.71 10.47
N VAL A 40 2.68 -10.01 9.89
CA VAL A 40 2.50 -11.07 8.89
C VAL A 40 2.81 -10.48 7.51
N GLY A 41 3.99 -10.78 6.98
CA GLY A 41 4.44 -10.29 5.69
C GLY A 41 4.06 -11.26 4.57
N VAL A 42 3.29 -10.80 3.59
CA VAL A 42 2.76 -11.63 2.51
C VAL A 42 3.39 -11.25 1.18
N ALA A 43 3.94 -12.23 0.45
CA ALA A 43 4.42 -12.08 -0.93
C ALA A 43 4.40 -13.43 -1.65
N ARG A 44 4.59 -13.41 -2.99
CA ARG A 44 4.61 -14.64 -3.81
C ARG A 44 5.93 -15.40 -3.76
N THR A 45 7.03 -14.71 -3.48
CA THR A 45 8.38 -15.32 -3.46
C THR A 45 8.93 -15.39 -2.04
N ARG A 46 9.51 -16.54 -1.72
CA ARG A 46 10.05 -16.83 -0.39
C ARG A 46 11.30 -16.01 -0.08
N SER A 47 12.25 -15.88 -1.02
CA SER A 47 13.56 -15.28 -0.76
C SER A 47 13.50 -13.86 -0.17
N GLY A 48 12.70 -12.97 -0.77
CA GLY A 48 12.57 -11.59 -0.24
C GLY A 48 11.82 -11.51 1.10
N LEU A 49 11.01 -12.52 1.44
CA LEU A 49 10.39 -12.62 2.77
C LEU A 49 11.40 -13.14 3.81
N ASP A 50 12.28 -14.06 3.45
CA ASP A 50 13.34 -14.56 4.34
C ASP A 50 14.33 -13.43 4.67
N GLU A 51 14.75 -12.63 3.69
CA GLU A 51 15.54 -11.42 3.93
C GLU A 51 14.83 -10.41 4.87
N ALA A 52 13.52 -10.23 4.71
CA ALA A 52 12.73 -9.38 5.60
C ALA A 52 12.67 -9.96 7.03
N ARG A 53 12.58 -11.29 7.16
CA ARG A 53 12.66 -12.00 8.45
C ARG A 53 14.01 -11.82 9.12
N ASP A 54 15.10 -11.94 8.36
CA ASP A 54 16.46 -11.74 8.89
C ASP A 54 16.65 -10.30 9.42
N GLU A 55 16.03 -9.31 8.75
CA GLU A 55 16.08 -7.90 9.16
C GLU A 55 15.24 -7.61 10.42
N MET A 56 14.02 -8.15 10.51
CA MET A 56 13.04 -7.81 11.53
C MET A 56 12.94 -8.82 12.68
N GLY A 57 13.61 -9.95 12.56
CA GLY A 57 13.62 -10.99 13.60
C GLY A 57 12.24 -11.58 13.86
N ASP A 58 11.96 -11.95 15.11
CA ASP A 58 10.72 -12.62 15.53
C ASP A 58 9.45 -11.78 15.38
N ALA A 59 9.59 -10.49 15.18
CA ALA A 59 8.45 -9.61 14.92
C ALA A 59 7.85 -9.78 13.51
N PHE A 60 8.50 -10.55 12.61
CA PHE A 60 8.03 -10.76 11.23
C PHE A 60 7.77 -12.22 10.91
N LEU A 61 6.55 -12.54 10.51
CA LEU A 61 6.12 -13.86 10.06
C LEU A 61 5.98 -13.89 8.52
N PRO A 62 6.86 -14.60 7.80
CA PRO A 62 6.80 -14.72 6.34
C PRO A 62 5.68 -15.66 5.89
N VAL A 63 4.80 -15.20 5.01
CA VAL A 63 3.73 -15.99 4.39
C VAL A 63 3.81 -15.91 2.88
N VAL A 64 4.08 -17.04 2.22
CA VAL A 64 4.05 -17.14 0.76
C VAL A 64 2.63 -17.37 0.29
N ALA A 65 2.06 -16.40 -0.45
CA ALA A 65 0.70 -16.50 -1.00
C ALA A 65 0.49 -15.54 -2.18
N ASP A 66 -0.49 -15.86 -3.02
CA ASP A 66 -1.03 -14.92 -4.00
C ASP A 66 -2.14 -14.09 -3.32
N VAL A 67 -1.94 -12.78 -3.30
CA VAL A 67 -2.88 -11.84 -2.68
C VAL A 67 -4.12 -11.56 -3.52
N ALA A 68 -4.08 -11.89 -4.81
CA ALA A 68 -5.25 -11.79 -5.71
C ALA A 68 -6.24 -12.95 -5.53
N ASP A 69 -5.81 -14.04 -4.88
CA ASP A 69 -6.69 -15.15 -4.54
C ASP A 69 -7.62 -14.77 -3.36
N PRO A 70 -8.95 -14.81 -3.55
CA PRO A 70 -9.93 -14.52 -2.50
C PRO A 70 -9.79 -15.42 -1.27
N ALA A 71 -9.38 -16.68 -1.44
CA ALA A 71 -9.17 -17.62 -0.33
C ALA A 71 -7.99 -17.19 0.55
N THR A 72 -6.97 -16.55 -0.02
CA THR A 72 -5.85 -16.00 0.75
C THR A 72 -6.31 -14.88 1.69
N ALA A 73 -7.13 -13.93 1.21
CA ALA A 73 -7.68 -12.86 2.03
C ALA A 73 -8.49 -13.42 3.21
N GLN A 74 -9.40 -14.36 2.93
CA GLN A 74 -10.21 -15.01 3.95
C GLN A 74 -9.35 -15.72 5.01
N ARG A 75 -8.47 -16.60 4.57
CA ARG A 75 -7.62 -17.42 5.45
C ARG A 75 -6.75 -16.57 6.38
N LEU A 76 -6.11 -15.52 5.83
CA LEU A 76 -5.17 -14.71 6.61
C LEU A 76 -5.88 -13.74 7.56
N ILE A 77 -6.96 -13.09 7.14
CA ILE A 77 -7.75 -12.22 8.02
C ILE A 77 -8.36 -13.03 9.16
N ASP A 78 -8.95 -14.19 8.87
CA ASP A 78 -9.59 -15.04 9.90
C ASP A 78 -8.57 -15.63 10.89
N ALA A 79 -7.37 -16.00 10.41
CA ALA A 79 -6.33 -16.58 11.25
C ALA A 79 -5.65 -15.55 12.17
N TYR A 80 -5.35 -14.36 11.65
CA TYR A 80 -4.51 -13.38 12.34
C TYR A 80 -5.28 -12.22 12.97
N ARG A 81 -6.54 -11.98 12.59
CA ARG A 81 -7.39 -10.90 13.15
C ARG A 81 -6.65 -9.56 13.25
N PRO A 82 -6.07 -9.02 12.18
CA PRO A 82 -5.19 -7.87 12.25
C PRO A 82 -5.90 -6.60 12.71
N GLN A 83 -5.22 -5.79 13.53
CA GLN A 83 -5.60 -4.40 13.81
C GLN A 83 -5.15 -3.46 12.70
N THR A 84 -4.08 -3.83 12.01
CA THR A 84 -3.59 -3.06 10.85
C THR A 84 -3.48 -3.98 9.64
N LEU A 85 -4.17 -3.62 8.57
CA LEU A 85 -4.12 -4.34 7.29
C LEU A 85 -3.58 -3.38 6.21
N VAL A 86 -2.40 -3.69 5.65
CA VAL A 86 -1.78 -2.89 4.58
C VAL A 86 -1.80 -3.66 3.27
N LEU A 87 -2.52 -3.14 2.28
CA LEU A 87 -2.65 -3.72 0.95
C LEU A 87 -1.66 -3.04 0.00
N GLY A 88 -0.39 -3.51 0.02
CA GLY A 88 0.74 -2.92 -0.68
C GLY A 88 1.27 -3.71 -1.88
N ALA A 89 0.83 -4.96 -2.08
CA ALA A 89 1.23 -5.73 -3.25
C ALA A 89 0.64 -5.16 -4.55
N GLY A 90 1.35 -5.35 -5.66
CA GLY A 90 0.88 -4.93 -6.97
C GLY A 90 1.73 -5.54 -8.08
N ALA A 91 1.18 -5.53 -9.30
CA ALA A 91 1.92 -5.92 -10.49
C ALA A 91 2.76 -4.75 -11.02
N ALA A 92 3.94 -5.06 -11.56
CA ALA A 92 4.70 -4.05 -12.29
C ALA A 92 4.03 -3.79 -13.64
N PRO A 93 3.66 -2.52 -13.95
CA PRO A 93 3.05 -2.21 -15.24
C PRO A 93 4.07 -2.36 -16.38
N GLN A 94 3.58 -2.69 -17.57
CA GLN A 94 4.35 -2.49 -18.79
C GLN A 94 4.41 -0.99 -19.09
N MET A 95 5.62 -0.46 -19.21
CA MET A 95 5.85 0.96 -19.55
C MET A 95 5.84 1.13 -21.06
N SER A 96 4.70 1.51 -21.61
CA SER A 96 4.48 1.67 -23.06
C SER A 96 3.31 2.63 -23.32
N PRO A 97 3.33 3.44 -24.40
CA PRO A 97 2.19 4.27 -24.79
C PRO A 97 0.97 3.38 -25.12
N ILE A 98 -0.23 3.96 -25.03
CA ILE A 98 -1.48 3.20 -25.14
C ILE A 98 -1.63 2.45 -26.47
N GLN A 99 -1.16 3.00 -27.58
CA GLN A 99 -1.24 2.38 -28.91
C GLN A 99 -0.36 1.13 -29.05
N ASP A 100 0.66 0.98 -28.18
CA ASP A 100 1.60 -0.13 -28.19
C ASP A 100 1.31 -1.16 -27.07
N GLN A 101 0.21 -0.99 -26.34
CA GLN A 101 -0.24 -1.94 -25.33
C GLN A 101 -1.28 -2.92 -25.87
N SER A 102 -1.22 -4.16 -25.40
CA SER A 102 -2.32 -5.11 -25.53
C SER A 102 -3.30 -4.97 -24.37
N TRP A 103 -4.53 -5.50 -24.53
CA TRP A 103 -5.46 -5.59 -23.39
C TRP A 103 -4.85 -6.38 -22.22
N HIS A 104 -4.09 -7.43 -22.50
CA HIS A 104 -3.41 -8.23 -21.48
C HIS A 104 -2.44 -7.39 -20.64
N SER A 105 -1.56 -6.60 -21.28
CA SER A 105 -0.61 -5.73 -20.55
C SER A 105 -1.34 -4.58 -19.82
N PHE A 106 -2.36 -3.99 -20.44
CA PHE A 106 -3.15 -2.91 -19.86
C PHE A 106 -3.94 -3.35 -18.63
N SER A 107 -4.56 -4.54 -18.65
CA SER A 107 -5.41 -5.05 -17.58
C SER A 107 -4.64 -5.76 -16.45
N GLN A 108 -3.34 -5.95 -16.57
CA GLN A 108 -2.53 -6.71 -15.62
C GLN A 108 -2.68 -6.22 -14.17
N ASN A 109 -2.67 -4.90 -13.96
CA ASN A 109 -2.83 -4.33 -12.63
C ASN A 109 -4.25 -4.47 -12.08
N TRP A 110 -5.26 -4.62 -12.95
CA TRP A 110 -6.62 -4.93 -12.52
C TRP A 110 -6.72 -6.33 -11.92
N ASN A 111 -6.06 -7.30 -12.54
CA ASN A 111 -6.08 -8.70 -12.11
C ASN A 111 -5.30 -8.93 -10.79
N VAL A 112 -4.43 -8.02 -10.39
CA VAL A 112 -3.64 -8.13 -9.15
C VAL A 112 -4.02 -7.05 -8.14
N ASP A 113 -3.84 -5.76 -8.48
CA ASP A 113 -4.00 -4.65 -7.55
C ASP A 113 -5.46 -4.43 -7.16
N VAL A 114 -6.36 -4.42 -8.17
CA VAL A 114 -7.80 -4.22 -7.91
C VAL A 114 -8.41 -5.48 -7.29
N ALA A 115 -8.06 -6.68 -7.79
CA ALA A 115 -8.54 -7.93 -7.22
C ALA A 115 -8.15 -8.06 -5.74
N GLN A 116 -6.89 -7.77 -5.40
CA GLN A 116 -6.45 -7.73 -4.00
C GLN A 116 -7.30 -6.74 -3.18
N ALA A 117 -7.35 -5.47 -3.59
CA ALA A 117 -8.09 -4.46 -2.86
C ALA A 117 -9.54 -4.86 -2.64
N PHE A 118 -10.21 -5.39 -3.67
CA PHE A 118 -11.58 -5.85 -3.59
C PHE A 118 -11.76 -7.02 -2.63
N HIS A 119 -10.98 -8.10 -2.78
CA HIS A 119 -11.18 -9.31 -1.98
C HIS A 119 -10.90 -9.08 -0.49
N TRP A 120 -9.79 -8.40 -0.17
CA TRP A 120 -9.39 -8.15 1.20
C TRP A 120 -10.34 -7.16 1.90
N THR A 121 -10.70 -6.07 1.23
CA THR A 121 -11.65 -5.07 1.76
C THR A 121 -13.04 -5.69 1.97
N ARG A 122 -13.53 -6.43 0.96
CA ARG A 122 -14.81 -7.13 1.06
C ARG A 122 -14.84 -8.11 2.25
N HIS A 123 -13.75 -8.87 2.46
CA HIS A 123 -13.69 -9.82 3.58
C HIS A 123 -13.64 -9.08 4.91
N ALA A 124 -12.83 -8.03 5.04
CA ALA A 124 -12.74 -7.19 6.24
C ALA A 124 -14.07 -6.53 6.63
N LEU A 125 -14.98 -6.25 5.67
CA LEU A 125 -16.32 -5.75 5.94
C LEU A 125 -17.32 -6.86 6.29
N ARG A 126 -17.23 -8.04 5.64
CA ARG A 126 -18.17 -9.16 5.87
C ARG A 126 -17.89 -9.94 7.15
N ARG A 127 -16.65 -10.01 7.56
CA ARG A 127 -16.14 -10.52 8.84
C ARG A 127 -15.42 -9.38 9.53
N PRO A 128 -16.15 -8.43 10.11
CA PRO A 128 -15.57 -7.17 10.55
C PRO A 128 -14.35 -7.36 11.44
N LEU A 129 -13.31 -6.62 11.12
CA LEU A 129 -12.17 -6.46 12.02
C LEU A 129 -12.64 -5.78 13.31
N ALA A 130 -11.83 -5.84 14.37
CA ALA A 130 -12.16 -5.17 15.60
C ALA A 130 -12.34 -3.66 15.41
N PRO A 131 -13.28 -3.00 16.09
CA PRO A 131 -13.39 -1.54 16.09
C PRO A 131 -12.04 -0.90 16.46
N GLY A 132 -11.68 0.18 15.77
CA GLY A 132 -10.36 0.83 15.88
C GLY A 132 -9.29 0.25 14.95
N SER A 133 -9.59 -0.82 14.18
CA SER A 133 -8.67 -1.33 13.17
C SER A 133 -8.55 -0.38 11.98
N SER A 134 -7.38 -0.43 11.30
CA SER A 134 -7.09 0.36 10.10
C SER A 134 -6.79 -0.54 8.90
N VAL A 135 -7.45 -0.28 7.78
CA VAL A 135 -7.15 -0.88 6.47
C VAL A 135 -6.55 0.21 5.58
N ILE A 136 -5.28 0.08 5.26
CA ILE A 136 -4.50 1.06 4.51
C ILE A 136 -4.18 0.48 3.14
N VAL A 137 -4.70 1.13 2.09
CA VAL A 137 -4.58 0.65 0.72
C VAL A 137 -3.56 1.50 -0.05
N MET A 138 -2.54 0.85 -0.61
CA MET A 138 -1.50 1.56 -1.37
C MET A 138 -1.96 1.81 -2.80
N SER A 139 -2.44 3.03 -3.04
CA SER A 139 -2.72 3.56 -4.36
C SER A 139 -1.44 4.16 -5.00
N SER A 140 -1.53 5.25 -5.70
CA SER A 140 -0.41 5.96 -6.35
C SER A 140 -0.81 7.39 -6.71
N GLY A 141 0.13 8.31 -6.77
CA GLY A 141 -0.08 9.62 -7.38
C GLY A 141 -0.58 9.56 -8.83
N ALA A 142 -0.29 8.46 -9.54
CA ALA A 142 -0.83 8.21 -10.87
C ALA A 142 -2.36 8.05 -10.89
N ALA A 143 -2.99 7.71 -9.76
CA ALA A 143 -4.45 7.64 -9.65
C ALA A 143 -5.15 8.99 -9.86
N VAL A 144 -4.43 10.09 -9.65
CA VAL A 144 -4.92 11.47 -9.82
C VAL A 144 -4.33 12.12 -11.07
N ALA A 145 -3.01 11.96 -11.27
CA ALA A 145 -2.30 12.61 -12.37
C ALA A 145 -2.39 11.83 -13.71
N GLY A 146 -2.81 10.57 -13.68
CA GLY A 146 -2.70 9.68 -14.83
C GLY A 146 -1.26 9.21 -15.07
N SER A 147 -1.06 8.44 -16.15
CA SER A 147 0.24 7.99 -16.62
C SER A 147 0.21 7.68 -18.11
N PRO A 148 0.94 8.44 -18.96
CA PRO A 148 0.93 8.21 -20.41
C PRO A 148 1.62 6.90 -20.84
N LEU A 149 2.48 6.31 -19.98
CA LEU A 149 3.17 5.05 -20.26
C LEU A 149 2.61 3.85 -19.47
N SER A 150 1.71 4.07 -18.52
CA SER A 150 1.11 3.00 -17.73
C SER A 150 -0.34 3.31 -17.35
N GLY A 151 -1.16 3.62 -18.37
CA GLY A 151 -2.57 4.00 -18.18
C GLY A 151 -3.40 2.95 -17.45
N GLY A 152 -3.16 1.67 -17.74
CA GLY A 152 -3.81 0.56 -17.02
C GLY A 152 -3.48 0.53 -15.54
N TYR A 153 -2.22 0.79 -15.17
CA TYR A 153 -1.81 0.96 -13.77
C TYR A 153 -2.49 2.16 -13.13
N ALA A 154 -2.50 3.33 -13.79
CA ALA A 154 -3.12 4.54 -13.27
C ALA A 154 -4.62 4.33 -13.02
N GLY A 155 -5.34 3.70 -13.96
CA GLY A 155 -6.75 3.33 -13.82
C GLY A 155 -6.99 2.32 -12.69
N ALA A 156 -6.15 1.29 -12.57
CA ALA A 156 -6.22 0.33 -11.48
C ALA A 156 -6.00 1.01 -10.10
N LYS A 157 -5.02 1.90 -9.99
CA LYS A 157 -4.74 2.63 -8.74
C LYS A 157 -5.85 3.65 -8.37
N ALA A 158 -6.51 4.25 -9.38
CA ALA A 158 -7.72 5.05 -9.14
C ALA A 158 -8.86 4.17 -8.59
N THR A 159 -9.09 3.00 -9.18
CA THR A 159 -10.09 2.04 -8.70
C THR A 159 -9.79 1.56 -7.28
N VAL A 160 -8.52 1.25 -6.97
CA VAL A 160 -8.06 0.89 -5.62
C VAL A 160 -8.38 2.00 -4.60
N ARG A 161 -8.16 3.27 -4.96
CA ARG A 161 -8.55 4.42 -4.13
C ARG A 161 -10.04 4.45 -3.88
N PHE A 162 -10.88 4.30 -4.92
CA PHE A 162 -12.33 4.31 -4.78
C PHE A 162 -12.86 3.14 -3.94
N ILE A 163 -12.26 1.94 -4.05
CA ILE A 163 -12.62 0.80 -3.20
C ILE A 163 -12.42 1.15 -1.71
N ALA A 164 -11.33 1.82 -1.35
CA ALA A 164 -11.09 2.25 0.02
C ALA A 164 -12.16 3.27 0.49
N GLY A 165 -12.49 4.27 -0.33
CA GLY A 165 -13.54 5.26 -0.03
C GLY A 165 -14.93 4.61 0.13
N TYR A 166 -15.30 3.68 -0.77
CA TYR A 166 -16.56 2.93 -0.64
C TYR A 166 -16.60 2.11 0.65
N ALA A 167 -15.48 1.48 1.02
CA ALA A 167 -15.39 0.71 2.25
C ALA A 167 -15.46 1.60 3.50
N ALA A 168 -14.88 2.79 3.48
CA ALA A 168 -15.00 3.77 4.54
C ALA A 168 -16.47 4.17 4.77
N GLY A 169 -17.18 4.47 3.68
CA GLY A 169 -18.64 4.76 3.73
C GLY A 169 -19.45 3.60 4.28
N GLU A 170 -19.18 2.35 3.87
CA GLU A 170 -19.89 1.18 4.39
C GLU A 170 -19.57 0.90 5.86
N SER A 171 -18.30 1.07 6.28
CA SER A 171 -17.91 0.96 7.68
C SER A 171 -18.64 1.98 8.56
N GLN A 172 -18.71 3.23 8.11
CA GLN A 172 -19.44 4.30 8.80
C GLN A 172 -20.93 3.99 8.87
N ARG A 173 -21.55 3.62 7.75
CA ARG A 173 -23.00 3.30 7.67
C ARG A 173 -23.38 2.15 8.60
N ALA A 174 -22.50 1.15 8.73
CA ALA A 174 -22.74 -0.03 9.55
C ALA A 174 -22.23 0.10 11.00
N GLY A 175 -21.61 1.22 11.37
CA GLY A 175 -21.05 1.45 12.71
C GLY A 175 -19.93 0.50 13.09
N LEU A 176 -19.12 0.03 12.11
CA LEU A 176 -18.09 -0.98 12.35
C LEU A 176 -16.87 -0.43 13.08
N GLY A 177 -16.63 0.87 13.05
CA GLY A 177 -15.45 1.49 13.65
C GLY A 177 -14.13 1.10 12.99
N ILE A 178 -14.14 0.61 11.74
CA ILE A 178 -12.96 0.27 10.95
C ILE A 178 -12.62 1.47 10.07
N ARG A 179 -11.38 1.93 10.14
CA ARG A 179 -10.87 3.00 9.27
C ARG A 179 -10.34 2.41 7.97
N PHE A 180 -10.80 2.92 6.83
CA PHE A 180 -10.27 2.60 5.50
C PHE A 180 -9.63 3.85 4.92
N VAL A 181 -8.35 3.74 4.51
CA VAL A 181 -7.55 4.87 4.03
C VAL A 181 -6.76 4.47 2.81
N SER A 182 -6.71 5.33 1.80
CA SER A 182 -5.82 5.17 0.66
C SER A 182 -4.62 6.11 0.74
N VAL A 183 -3.42 5.58 0.48
CA VAL A 183 -2.17 6.34 0.38
C VAL A 183 -1.73 6.36 -1.08
N LEU A 184 -1.42 7.56 -1.58
CA LEU A 184 -1.03 7.81 -2.96
C LEU A 184 0.44 8.28 -3.00
N PRO A 185 1.44 7.37 -2.96
CA PRO A 185 2.84 7.77 -3.03
C PRO A 185 3.15 8.44 -4.37
N ARG A 186 3.93 9.53 -4.32
CA ARG A 186 4.49 10.15 -5.51
C ARG A 186 5.55 9.24 -6.13
N LEU A 187 5.75 9.35 -7.45
CA LEU A 187 6.81 8.65 -8.17
C LEU A 187 8.18 8.93 -7.53
N THR A 188 8.97 7.88 -7.35
CA THR A 188 10.31 7.95 -6.77
C THR A 188 11.23 6.91 -7.41
N PRO A 189 12.50 7.21 -7.65
CA PRO A 189 13.48 6.22 -8.11
C PRO A 189 13.93 5.24 -7.03
N ALA A 190 13.54 5.44 -5.77
CA ALA A 190 14.02 4.69 -4.61
C ALA A 190 13.45 3.26 -4.49
N THR A 191 12.69 2.80 -5.47
CA THR A 191 12.19 1.42 -5.59
C THR A 191 12.41 0.89 -7.00
N ASP A 192 12.52 -0.43 -7.18
CA ASP A 192 12.70 -1.05 -8.51
C ASP A 192 11.60 -0.64 -9.51
N LEU A 193 10.35 -0.63 -9.05
CA LEU A 193 9.21 -0.22 -9.85
C LEU A 193 9.32 1.25 -10.24
N GLY A 194 9.65 2.11 -9.30
CA GLY A 194 9.78 3.54 -9.52
C GLY A 194 11.01 3.88 -10.38
N ALA A 195 12.15 3.21 -10.19
CA ALA A 195 13.34 3.42 -11.02
C ALA A 195 13.08 3.10 -12.51
N LYS A 196 12.37 1.99 -12.79
CA LYS A 196 11.94 1.65 -14.16
C LYS A 196 11.01 2.70 -14.75
N ALA A 197 10.06 3.19 -13.97
CA ALA A 197 9.15 4.23 -14.44
C ALA A 197 9.88 5.56 -14.69
N VAL A 198 10.78 5.96 -13.80
CA VAL A 198 11.63 7.17 -13.96
C VAL A 198 12.45 7.09 -15.25
N ALA A 199 13.11 5.94 -15.51
CA ALA A 199 13.88 5.75 -16.74
C ALA A 199 13.01 5.88 -17.99
N ALA A 200 11.83 5.24 -18.02
CA ALA A 200 10.92 5.31 -19.15
C ALA A 200 10.35 6.75 -19.38
N TYR A 201 10.09 7.49 -18.32
CA TYR A 201 9.64 8.88 -18.44
C TYR A 201 10.75 9.83 -18.88
N ALA A 202 11.99 9.63 -18.39
CA ALA A 202 13.16 10.40 -18.84
C ALA A 202 13.40 10.19 -20.32
N GLU A 203 13.41 8.94 -20.80
CA GLU A 203 13.51 8.57 -22.22
C GLU A 203 12.41 9.25 -23.05
N ARG A 204 11.14 9.17 -22.61
CA ARG A 204 10.01 9.79 -23.30
C ARG A 204 10.14 11.31 -23.42
N GLN A 205 10.79 11.97 -22.46
CA GLN A 205 11.02 13.42 -22.46
C GLN A 205 12.32 13.81 -23.18
N GLY A 206 13.12 12.84 -23.60
CA GLY A 206 14.42 13.09 -24.24
C GLY A 206 15.46 13.70 -23.29
N VAL A 207 15.38 13.40 -22.00
CA VAL A 207 16.32 13.87 -20.98
C VAL A 207 17.01 12.68 -20.29
N ASP A 208 18.17 12.92 -19.67
CA ASP A 208 18.79 11.91 -18.83
C ASP A 208 18.02 11.70 -17.50
N VAL A 209 18.20 10.52 -16.89
CA VAL A 209 17.52 10.14 -15.65
C VAL A 209 17.81 11.11 -14.51
N GLU A 210 19.04 11.62 -14.40
CA GLU A 210 19.43 12.55 -13.34
C GLU A 210 18.74 13.91 -13.50
N ALA A 211 18.65 14.43 -14.74
CA ALA A 211 17.91 15.65 -15.02
C ALA A 211 16.42 15.50 -14.69
N PHE A 212 15.82 14.35 -15.06
CA PHE A 212 14.43 14.05 -14.71
C PHE A 212 14.21 14.02 -13.20
N VAL A 213 15.07 13.34 -12.44
CA VAL A 213 14.98 13.24 -10.96
C VAL A 213 15.19 14.61 -10.32
N ARG A 214 16.15 15.40 -10.77
CA ARG A 214 16.37 16.77 -10.26
C ARG A 214 15.15 17.66 -10.47
N ALA A 215 14.53 17.60 -11.64
CA ALA A 215 13.31 18.38 -11.95
C ALA A 215 12.10 17.94 -11.12
N ALA A 216 12.00 16.65 -10.77
CA ALA A 216 10.93 16.13 -9.93
C ALA A 216 11.03 16.57 -8.45
N GLY A 217 12.18 17.11 -8.01
CA GLY A 217 12.44 17.53 -6.63
C GLY A 217 12.80 16.35 -5.70
N PRO A 218 12.78 16.56 -4.37
CA PRO A 218 13.23 15.57 -3.40
C PRO A 218 12.49 14.24 -3.53
N ALA A 219 13.24 13.15 -3.63
CA ALA A 219 12.70 11.80 -3.78
C ALA A 219 12.05 11.31 -2.47
N LEU A 220 10.91 10.66 -2.59
CA LEU A 220 10.26 9.97 -1.49
C LEU A 220 11.02 8.67 -1.19
N SER A 221 11.50 8.48 0.03
CA SER A 221 12.20 7.26 0.44
C SER A 221 11.24 6.18 0.95
N PRO A 222 11.59 4.88 0.86
CA PRO A 222 10.82 3.81 1.46
C PRO A 222 10.60 4.00 2.98
N GLN A 223 11.60 4.51 3.71
CA GLN A 223 11.51 4.78 5.15
C GLN A 223 10.49 5.88 5.47
N GLN A 224 10.37 6.91 4.62
CA GLN A 224 9.32 7.93 4.79
C GLN A 224 7.93 7.32 4.57
N VAL A 225 7.77 6.42 3.59
CA VAL A 225 6.51 5.69 3.39
C VAL A 225 6.19 4.83 4.61
N GLY A 226 7.16 4.09 5.15
CA GLY A 226 6.99 3.29 6.37
C GLY A 226 6.50 4.13 7.54
N ARG A 227 7.15 5.26 7.82
CA ARG A 227 6.73 6.18 8.91
C ARG A 227 5.34 6.77 8.69
N SER A 228 5.01 7.15 7.46
CA SER A 228 3.69 7.73 7.15
C SER A 228 2.57 6.71 7.30
N VAL A 229 2.81 5.45 6.90
CA VAL A 229 1.82 4.37 7.08
C VAL A 229 1.69 3.99 8.56
N LEU A 230 2.80 4.00 9.32
CA LEU A 230 2.75 3.83 10.78
C LEU A 230 1.90 4.91 11.44
N ALA A 231 2.06 6.18 11.08
CA ALA A 231 1.24 7.28 11.61
C ALA A 231 -0.26 7.03 11.32
N LEU A 232 -0.61 6.60 10.09
CA LEU A 232 -1.98 6.24 9.73
C LEU A 232 -2.51 5.04 10.54
N ALA A 233 -1.67 4.04 10.80
CA ALA A 233 -2.04 2.89 11.65
C ALA A 233 -2.30 3.30 13.10
N LEU A 234 -1.62 4.34 13.58
CA LEU A 234 -1.83 4.95 14.90
C LEU A 234 -3.01 5.96 14.94
N GLY A 235 -3.68 6.17 13.80
CA GLY A 235 -4.83 7.08 13.69
C GLY A 235 -4.48 8.51 13.27
N GLU A 236 -3.25 8.78 12.83
CA GLU A 236 -2.77 10.13 12.46
C GLU A 236 -2.52 10.24 10.93
N PRO A 237 -2.91 11.35 10.30
CA PRO A 237 -3.89 12.34 10.76
C PRO A 237 -5.29 11.72 10.84
N GLY A 238 -6.11 12.20 11.78
CA GLY A 238 -7.41 11.61 12.10
C GLY A 238 -8.50 11.78 11.05
N GLU A 239 -8.42 12.80 10.20
CA GLU A 239 -9.42 13.14 9.19
C GLU A 239 -8.98 12.78 7.77
N GLY A 240 -9.95 12.37 6.93
CA GLY A 240 -9.74 12.01 5.53
C GLY A 240 -9.53 10.51 5.29
N ASP A 241 -9.86 10.09 4.08
CA ASP A 241 -9.78 8.69 3.61
C ASP A 241 -8.76 8.50 2.46
N ALA A 242 -8.17 9.59 1.95
CA ALA A 242 -7.17 9.55 0.89
C ALA A 242 -6.06 10.60 1.12
N TYR A 243 -4.80 10.18 0.98
CA TYR A 243 -3.64 11.04 1.19
C TYR A 243 -2.61 10.89 0.08
N LEU A 244 -2.24 12.01 -0.54
CA LEU A 244 -1.04 12.09 -1.35
C LEU A 244 0.19 12.07 -0.42
N LEU A 245 1.14 11.21 -0.72
CA LEU A 245 2.39 11.09 0.04
C LEU A 245 3.57 11.55 -0.80
N THR A 246 4.24 12.59 -0.32
CA THR A 246 5.45 13.18 -0.90
C THR A 246 6.61 13.11 0.09
N SER A 247 7.78 13.59 -0.31
CA SER A 247 8.93 13.74 0.58
C SER A 247 8.68 14.70 1.76
N THR A 248 7.64 15.55 1.67
CA THR A 248 7.24 16.49 2.74
C THR A 248 6.17 15.92 3.68
N GLY A 249 5.63 14.73 3.39
CA GLY A 249 4.63 14.06 4.23
C GLY A 249 3.29 13.82 3.53
N LEU A 250 2.26 13.55 4.35
CA LEU A 250 0.89 13.27 3.92
C LEU A 250 0.10 14.59 3.74
N SER A 251 -0.65 14.68 2.65
CA SER A 251 -1.63 15.75 2.41
C SER A 251 -2.95 15.13 1.94
N ALA A 252 -4.08 15.57 2.52
CA ALA A 252 -5.39 15.06 2.15
C ALA A 252 -5.69 15.32 0.66
N VAL A 253 -6.38 14.37 0.03
CA VAL A 253 -6.84 14.46 -1.36
C VAL A 253 -8.35 14.35 -1.36
N ALA A 254 -9.00 15.34 -1.96
CA ALA A 254 -10.44 15.35 -2.13
C ALA A 254 -10.92 14.29 -3.14
#